data_157a5b5024a05724510d710f70ae0cf4
#
_entry.id   157a5b5024a05724510d710f70ae0cf4
#
_cell.length_a   1.000
_cell.length_b   1.000
_cell.length_c   1.000
_cell.angle_alpha   90.00
_cell.angle_beta   90.00
_cell.angle_gamma   90.00
#
_symmetry.space_group_name_H-M   'P 1'
#
loop_
_entity.id
_entity.type
_entity.pdbx_description
1 polymer ?
#
loop_
_entity_poly.entity_id
_entity_poly.type
_entity_poly.pdbx_seq_one_letter_code
_entity_poly.pdbx_strand_id
1 'polypeptide(L)'
;MPKAMQAMERLGVPKRIVGFVMPTGYSFNLDGSMIFLAVSSVFIAQAAEATTGQHMGLGQQLTMMLAFMVTSKGLAGVPRASILVLLATMNTFLPANLGAMGVAILLGIDALMDMGRSAVNLMGNCLATVVIARWEGEFDDNRARVFGTPAEAELDLRSGDVAFAEAVRQGD
;
A
#
# COMPACT_ATOMS: atom_id res chain seq x y z
N MET A 1 -7.41 6.81 5.79
CA MET A 1 -6.20 7.28 6.47
C MET A 1 -6.46 7.65 7.94
N PRO A 2 -7.32 8.61 8.32
CA PRO A 2 -7.52 8.99 9.72
C PRO A 2 -7.89 7.83 10.65
N LYS A 3 -8.84 6.97 10.27
CA LYS A 3 -9.21 5.79 11.08
C LYS A 3 -8.03 4.82 11.32
N ALA A 4 -7.15 4.63 10.33
CA ALA A 4 -5.98 3.79 10.50
C ALA A 4 -4.94 4.43 11.44
N MET A 5 -4.76 5.75 11.38
CA MET A 5 -3.89 6.47 12.30
C MET A 5 -4.39 6.34 13.75
N GLN A 6 -5.68 6.55 13.98
CA GLN A 6 -6.31 6.35 15.29
C GLN A 6 -6.14 4.91 15.78
N ALA A 7 -6.33 3.92 14.91
CA ALA A 7 -6.14 2.51 15.27
C ALA A 7 -4.68 2.22 15.69
N MET A 8 -3.68 2.83 15.03
CA MET A 8 -2.28 2.67 15.41
C MET A 8 -1.96 3.33 16.76
N GLU A 9 -2.54 4.51 17.03
CA GLU A 9 -2.41 5.17 18.33
C GLU A 9 -3.03 4.32 19.44
N ARG A 10 -4.21 3.76 19.21
CA ARG A 10 -4.89 2.84 20.15
C ARG A 10 -4.09 1.56 20.38
N LEU A 11 -3.44 1.03 19.34
CA LEU A 11 -2.56 -0.14 19.42
C LEU A 11 -1.32 0.11 20.30
N GLY A 12 -1.00 1.35 20.61
CA GLY A 12 0.14 1.69 21.47
C GLY A 12 1.32 2.34 20.74
N VAL A 13 1.09 2.83 19.53
CA VAL A 13 2.11 3.60 18.79
C VAL A 13 1.98 5.08 19.14
N PRO A 14 3.08 5.78 19.51
CA PRO A 14 3.05 7.21 19.81
C PRO A 14 2.55 8.07 18.65
N LYS A 15 1.73 9.09 18.93
CA LYS A 15 1.14 10.01 17.94
C LYS A 15 2.18 10.62 17.00
N ARG A 16 3.38 10.94 17.50
CA ARG A 16 4.47 11.50 16.68
C ARG A 16 4.95 10.54 15.60
N ILE A 17 5.06 9.24 15.93
CA ILE A 17 5.49 8.20 14.98
C ILE A 17 4.37 7.94 13.96
N VAL A 18 3.13 7.80 14.42
CA VAL A 18 1.96 7.65 13.53
C VAL A 18 1.86 8.82 12.56
N GLY A 19 1.94 10.06 13.06
CA GLY A 19 1.81 11.29 12.28
C GLY A 19 2.92 11.48 11.24
N PHE A 20 4.09 10.89 11.43
CA PHE A 20 5.19 10.94 10.47
C PHE A 20 5.19 9.74 9.52
N VAL A 21 5.14 8.51 10.05
CA VAL A 21 5.33 7.29 9.27
C VAL A 21 4.16 7.02 8.35
N MET A 22 2.92 7.15 8.82
CA MET A 22 1.74 6.85 8.03
C MET A 22 1.59 7.75 6.79
N PRO A 23 1.66 9.09 6.88
CA PRO A 23 1.59 9.95 5.69
C PRO A 23 2.78 9.78 4.76
N THR A 24 4.00 9.61 5.31
CA THR A 24 5.22 9.38 4.51
C THR A 24 5.13 8.05 3.78
N GLY A 25 4.72 6.98 4.46
CA GLY A 25 4.52 5.66 3.89
C GLY A 25 3.47 5.65 2.79
N TYR A 26 2.41 6.46 2.90
CA TYR A 26 1.38 6.58 1.87
C TYR A 26 1.91 7.09 0.51
N SER A 27 3.06 7.73 0.51
CA SER A 27 3.75 8.17 -0.72
C SER A 27 4.89 7.24 -1.13
N PHE A 28 5.55 6.56 -0.20
CA PHE A 28 6.79 5.83 -0.45
C PHE A 28 6.72 4.32 -0.22
N ASN A 29 5.76 3.84 0.55
CA ASN A 29 5.59 2.42 0.89
C ASN A 29 4.27 1.89 0.32
N LEU A 30 4.24 1.67 -0.98
CA LEU A 30 3.07 1.20 -1.73
C LEU A 30 3.26 -0.25 -2.20
N ASP A 31 3.36 -1.18 -1.24
CA ASP A 31 3.69 -2.60 -1.47
C ASP A 31 2.70 -3.27 -2.42
N GLY A 32 1.39 -3.08 -2.20
CA GLY A 32 0.35 -3.62 -3.06
C GLY A 32 0.39 -3.06 -4.48
N SER A 33 0.74 -1.77 -4.62
CA SER A 33 0.91 -1.16 -5.94
C SER A 33 2.12 -1.72 -6.67
N MET A 34 3.22 -2.00 -5.97
CA MET A 34 4.41 -2.62 -6.56
C MET A 34 4.15 -4.06 -7.00
N ILE A 35 3.45 -4.86 -6.20
CA ILE A 35 3.03 -6.21 -6.58
C ILE A 35 2.14 -6.15 -7.83
N PHE A 36 1.17 -5.24 -7.87
CA PHE A 36 0.31 -5.05 -9.02
C PHE A 36 1.12 -4.70 -10.28
N LEU A 37 2.04 -3.74 -10.22
CA LEU A 37 2.87 -3.34 -11.35
C LEU A 37 3.73 -4.51 -11.83
N ALA A 38 4.35 -5.27 -10.93
CA ALA A 38 5.19 -6.41 -11.27
C ALA A 38 4.38 -7.52 -11.98
N VAL A 39 3.27 -7.96 -11.39
CA VAL A 39 2.46 -9.04 -11.95
C VAL A 39 1.81 -8.62 -13.28
N SER A 40 1.24 -7.41 -13.32
CA SER A 40 0.58 -6.89 -14.52
C SER A 40 1.54 -6.69 -15.68
N SER A 41 2.75 -6.21 -15.41
CA SER A 41 3.76 -6.00 -16.45
C SER A 41 4.24 -7.32 -17.05
N VAL A 42 4.47 -8.34 -16.23
CA VAL A 42 4.84 -9.68 -16.71
C VAL A 42 3.69 -10.30 -17.52
N PHE A 43 2.45 -10.17 -17.06
CA PHE A 43 1.27 -10.64 -17.77
C PHE A 43 1.15 -10.00 -19.16
N ILE A 44 1.28 -8.67 -19.24
CA ILE A 44 1.21 -7.94 -20.52
C ILE A 44 2.37 -8.34 -21.43
N ALA A 45 3.58 -8.51 -20.89
CA ALA A 45 4.74 -8.93 -21.67
C ALA A 45 4.55 -10.34 -22.25
N GLN A 46 4.03 -11.29 -21.47
CA GLN A 46 3.73 -12.65 -21.94
C GLN A 46 2.59 -12.67 -22.97
N ALA A 47 1.56 -11.86 -22.80
CA ALA A 47 0.48 -11.72 -23.77
C ALA A 47 0.98 -11.12 -25.09
N ALA A 48 1.89 -10.13 -25.03
CA ALA A 48 2.53 -9.56 -26.22
C ALA A 48 3.43 -10.58 -26.93
N GLU A 49 4.18 -11.39 -26.18
CA GLU A 49 5.00 -12.47 -26.73
C GLU A 49 4.14 -13.49 -27.50
N ALA A 50 3.01 -13.91 -26.92
CA ALA A 50 2.09 -14.84 -27.56
C ALA A 50 1.54 -14.33 -28.91
N THR A 51 1.46 -13.01 -29.09
CA THR A 51 0.95 -12.38 -30.32
C THR A 51 2.04 -12.06 -31.34
N THR A 52 3.25 -11.71 -30.89
CA THR A 52 4.34 -11.23 -31.76
C THR A 52 5.45 -12.25 -31.96
N GLY A 53 5.52 -13.30 -31.11
CA GLY A 53 6.64 -14.23 -31.08
C GLY A 53 7.95 -13.64 -30.55
N GLN A 54 7.94 -12.38 -30.10
CA GLN A 54 9.12 -11.71 -29.53
C GLN A 54 9.22 -11.97 -28.03
N HIS A 55 10.19 -12.73 -27.63
CA HIS A 55 10.45 -13.05 -26.23
C HIS A 55 11.13 -11.88 -25.51
N MET A 56 10.56 -11.46 -24.40
CA MET A 56 11.20 -10.47 -23.52
C MET A 56 12.26 -11.16 -22.66
N GLY A 57 13.53 -10.92 -22.97
CA GLY A 57 14.65 -11.48 -22.23
C GLY A 57 14.70 -11.00 -20.77
N LEU A 58 15.37 -11.78 -19.88
CA LEU A 58 15.50 -11.44 -18.46
C LEU A 58 16.09 -10.04 -18.23
N GLY A 59 17.06 -9.61 -19.06
CA GLY A 59 17.63 -8.27 -18.96
C GLY A 59 16.61 -7.15 -19.18
N GLN A 60 15.70 -7.31 -20.14
CA GLN A 60 14.63 -6.36 -20.39
C GLN A 60 13.62 -6.36 -19.24
N GLN A 61 13.26 -7.52 -18.69
CA GLN A 61 12.38 -7.65 -17.53
C GLN A 61 12.96 -6.94 -16.31
N LEU A 62 14.24 -7.14 -16.02
CA LEU A 62 14.94 -6.47 -14.92
C LEU A 62 14.98 -4.95 -15.12
N THR A 63 15.28 -4.48 -16.33
CA THR A 63 15.27 -3.04 -16.64
C THR A 63 13.87 -2.44 -16.47
N MET A 64 12.84 -3.15 -16.89
CA MET A 64 11.45 -2.75 -16.69
C MET A 64 11.08 -2.67 -15.21
N MET A 65 11.51 -3.66 -14.39
CA MET A 65 11.28 -3.63 -12.95
C MET A 65 12.00 -2.44 -12.29
N LEU A 66 13.23 -2.13 -12.69
CA LEU A 66 13.96 -0.95 -12.21
C LEU A 66 13.23 0.35 -12.61
N ALA A 67 12.72 0.43 -13.83
CA ALA A 67 11.91 1.56 -14.27
C ALA A 67 10.66 1.73 -13.38
N PHE A 68 9.97 0.65 -13.02
CA PHE A 68 8.84 0.71 -12.09
C PHE A 68 9.26 1.15 -10.68
N MET A 69 10.42 0.72 -10.19
CA MET A 69 10.92 1.17 -8.89
C MET A 69 11.10 2.70 -8.83
N VAL A 70 11.53 3.30 -9.92
CA VAL A 70 11.71 4.77 -10.01
C VAL A 70 10.35 5.47 -10.23
N THR A 71 9.59 5.04 -11.22
CA THR A 71 8.33 5.70 -11.60
C THR A 71 7.24 5.54 -10.56
N SER A 72 7.26 4.44 -9.77
CA SER A 72 6.32 4.23 -8.68
C SER A 72 6.45 5.23 -7.54
N LYS A 73 7.60 5.87 -7.36
CA LYS A 73 7.79 6.90 -6.32
C LYS A 73 6.99 8.19 -6.60
N GLY A 74 6.54 8.39 -7.82
CA GLY A 74 5.60 9.46 -8.18
C GLY A 74 4.13 9.09 -8.05
N LEU A 75 3.83 7.84 -7.66
CA LEU A 75 2.47 7.42 -7.38
C LEU A 75 2.01 8.07 -6.06
N ALA A 76 1.27 9.16 -6.17
CA ALA A 76 0.45 9.59 -5.06
C ALA A 76 -0.68 8.56 -4.86
N GLY A 77 -1.22 8.42 -3.63
CA GLY A 77 -2.33 7.54 -3.33
C GLY A 77 -3.65 7.95 -4.02
N VAL A 78 -3.56 8.23 -5.32
CA VAL A 78 -4.69 8.60 -6.16
C VAL A 78 -5.23 7.34 -6.83
N PRO A 79 -6.55 7.12 -6.80
CA PRO A 79 -7.17 5.98 -7.48
C PRO A 79 -6.71 5.87 -8.93
N ARG A 80 -6.37 4.66 -9.36
CA ARG A 80 -5.93 4.33 -10.74
C ARG A 80 -4.59 4.92 -11.18
N ALA A 81 -3.84 5.61 -10.33
CA ALA A 81 -2.51 6.13 -10.69
C ALA A 81 -1.55 5.01 -11.14
N SER A 82 -1.64 3.82 -10.55
CA SER A 82 -0.82 2.67 -10.93
C SER A 82 -1.06 2.21 -12.38
N ILE A 83 -2.28 2.32 -12.90
CA ILE A 83 -2.58 1.99 -14.31
C ILE A 83 -1.91 2.97 -15.27
N LEU A 84 -1.90 4.26 -14.93
CA LEU A 84 -1.23 5.26 -15.77
C LEU A 84 0.28 5.02 -15.82
N VAL A 85 0.90 4.69 -14.68
CA VAL A 85 2.32 4.32 -14.63
C VAL A 85 2.58 3.02 -15.40
N LEU A 86 1.70 2.04 -15.26
CA LEU A 86 1.80 0.78 -16.03
C LEU A 86 1.76 1.06 -17.53
N LEU A 87 0.80 1.85 -18.00
CA LEU A 87 0.65 2.21 -19.40
C LEU A 87 1.88 2.95 -19.94
N ALA A 88 2.33 3.99 -19.22
CA ALA A 88 3.48 4.78 -19.63
C ALA A 88 4.76 3.91 -19.72
N THR A 89 4.98 3.04 -18.73
CA THR A 89 6.15 2.17 -18.72
C THR A 89 6.04 1.09 -19.80
N MET A 90 4.89 0.44 -19.96
CA MET A 90 4.70 -0.59 -20.98
C MET A 90 4.93 -0.05 -22.40
N ASN A 91 4.49 1.17 -22.70
CA ASN A 91 4.71 1.81 -24.00
C ASN A 91 6.20 2.11 -24.28
N THR A 92 7.06 2.09 -23.27
CA THR A 92 8.51 2.26 -23.44
C THR A 92 9.21 0.93 -23.80
N PHE A 93 8.69 -0.20 -23.32
CA PHE A 93 9.29 -1.53 -23.48
C PHE A 93 8.63 -2.38 -24.57
N LEU A 94 7.38 -2.10 -24.90
CA LEU A 94 6.61 -2.80 -25.91
C LEU A 94 6.18 -1.84 -27.03
N PRO A 95 5.90 -2.34 -28.24
CA PRO A 95 5.23 -1.56 -29.25
C PRO A 95 3.95 -0.91 -28.71
N ALA A 96 3.75 0.38 -28.98
CA ALA A 96 2.74 1.22 -28.32
C ALA A 96 1.31 0.64 -28.31
N ASN A 97 0.93 -0.10 -29.35
CA ASN A 97 -0.38 -0.73 -29.43
C ASN A 97 -0.55 -1.91 -28.45
N LEU A 98 0.50 -2.70 -28.22
CA LEU A 98 0.45 -3.89 -27.37
C LEU A 98 0.40 -3.52 -25.88
N GLY A 99 1.16 -2.51 -25.46
CA GLY A 99 1.10 -1.99 -24.10
C GLY A 99 -0.29 -1.46 -23.75
N ALA A 100 -0.89 -0.68 -24.66
CA ALA A 100 -2.23 -0.12 -24.49
C ALA A 100 -3.32 -1.21 -24.47
N MET A 101 -3.24 -2.21 -25.35
CA MET A 101 -4.19 -3.35 -25.38
C MET A 101 -4.11 -4.16 -24.09
N GLY A 102 -2.90 -4.46 -23.58
CA GLY A 102 -2.73 -5.19 -22.33
C GLY A 102 -3.31 -4.44 -21.14
N VAL A 103 -3.08 -3.13 -21.06
CA VAL A 103 -3.67 -2.29 -20.02
C VAL A 103 -5.19 -2.22 -20.14
N ALA A 104 -5.75 -2.16 -21.35
CA ALA A 104 -7.20 -2.14 -21.58
C ALA A 104 -7.89 -3.41 -21.02
N ILE A 105 -7.24 -4.59 -21.13
CA ILE A 105 -7.75 -5.83 -20.54
C ILE A 105 -7.80 -5.72 -19.02
N LEU A 106 -6.76 -5.17 -18.40
CA LEU A 106 -6.67 -5.01 -16.95
C LEU A 106 -7.67 -3.98 -16.39
N LEU A 107 -8.06 -2.97 -17.19
CA LEU A 107 -9.06 -1.98 -16.77
C LEU A 107 -10.41 -2.62 -16.39
N GLY A 108 -10.78 -3.75 -16.99
CA GLY A 108 -12.01 -4.46 -16.69
C GLY A 108 -12.08 -5.02 -15.26
N ILE A 109 -10.92 -5.36 -14.69
CA ILE A 109 -10.80 -5.93 -13.33
C ILE A 109 -10.13 -4.99 -12.33
N ASP A 110 -9.69 -3.81 -12.78
CA ASP A 110 -8.92 -2.85 -11.98
C ASP A 110 -9.62 -2.45 -10.69
N ALA A 111 -10.93 -2.30 -10.71
CA ALA A 111 -11.69 -1.91 -9.51
C ALA A 111 -11.51 -2.91 -8.35
N LEU A 112 -11.53 -4.22 -8.64
CA LEU A 112 -11.27 -5.26 -7.64
C LEU A 112 -9.81 -5.30 -7.22
N MET A 113 -8.90 -5.16 -8.17
CA MET A 113 -7.46 -5.14 -7.90
C MET A 113 -7.06 -3.89 -7.10
N ASP A 114 -7.72 -2.76 -7.31
CA ASP A 114 -7.46 -1.52 -6.57
C ASP A 114 -7.86 -1.65 -5.08
N MET A 115 -8.96 -2.36 -4.80
CA MET A 115 -9.36 -2.65 -3.42
C MET A 115 -8.31 -3.49 -2.69
N GLY A 116 -7.84 -4.59 -3.31
CA GLY A 116 -6.78 -5.44 -2.75
C GLY A 116 -5.46 -4.68 -2.58
N ARG A 117 -5.07 -3.93 -3.58
CA ARG A 117 -3.88 -3.07 -3.60
C ARG A 117 -3.88 -2.05 -2.47
N SER A 118 -5.01 -1.37 -2.28
CA SER A 118 -5.18 -0.38 -1.21
C SER A 118 -5.12 -1.02 0.19
N ALA A 119 -5.72 -2.20 0.36
CA ALA A 119 -5.64 -2.93 1.62
C ALA A 119 -4.20 -3.34 1.96
N VAL A 120 -3.45 -3.88 0.99
CA VAL A 120 -2.04 -4.27 1.19
C VAL A 120 -1.17 -3.05 1.49
N ASN A 121 -1.34 -1.94 0.77
CA ASN A 121 -0.63 -0.69 1.04
C ASN A 121 -0.89 -0.20 2.47
N LEU A 122 -2.14 -0.26 2.92
CA LEU A 122 -2.49 0.17 4.28
C LEU A 122 -1.85 -0.74 5.33
N MET A 123 -1.92 -2.06 5.14
CA MET A 123 -1.30 -3.04 6.05
C MET A 123 0.22 -2.85 6.14
N GLY A 124 0.91 -2.67 5.01
CA GLY A 124 2.34 -2.40 4.98
C GLY A 124 2.72 -1.14 5.76
N ASN A 125 1.94 -0.06 5.60
CA ASN A 125 2.16 1.18 6.36
C ASN A 125 1.89 1.03 7.86
N CYS A 126 0.85 0.31 8.25
CA CYS A 126 0.58 -0.01 9.66
C CYS A 126 1.73 -0.84 10.27
N LEU A 127 2.19 -1.87 9.55
CA LEU A 127 3.30 -2.70 9.99
C LEU A 127 4.58 -1.88 10.16
N ALA A 128 4.94 -1.06 9.17
CA ALA A 128 6.11 -0.19 9.24
C ALA A 128 6.05 0.75 10.44
N THR A 129 4.88 1.29 10.76
CA THR A 129 4.65 2.17 11.90
C THR A 129 4.93 1.45 13.22
N VAL A 130 4.45 0.21 13.38
CA VAL A 130 4.72 -0.62 14.58
C VAL A 130 6.21 -0.99 14.68
N VAL A 131 6.84 -1.38 13.58
CA VAL A 131 8.27 -1.73 13.55
C VAL A 131 9.14 -0.55 13.97
N ILE A 132 8.86 0.65 13.44
CA ILE A 132 9.61 1.86 13.83
C ILE A 132 9.39 2.20 15.30
N ALA A 133 8.15 2.12 15.81
CA ALA A 133 7.88 2.36 17.22
C ALA A 133 8.64 1.38 18.14
N ARG A 134 8.78 0.13 17.71
CA ARG A 134 9.58 -0.87 18.42
C ARG A 134 11.08 -0.57 18.39
N TRP A 135 11.61 -0.13 17.26
CA TRP A 135 13.02 0.25 17.14
C TRP A 135 13.38 1.47 17.97
N GLU A 136 12.46 2.44 18.07
CA GLU A 136 12.60 3.61 18.92
C GLU A 136 12.40 3.28 20.42
N GLY A 137 11.92 2.07 20.75
CA GLY A 137 11.65 1.67 22.14
C GLY A 137 10.42 2.34 22.77
N GLU A 138 9.55 2.90 21.95
CA GLU A 138 8.38 3.67 22.39
C GLU A 138 7.03 2.95 22.21
N PHE A 139 7.06 1.71 21.77
CA PHE A 139 5.83 0.92 21.59
C PHE A 139 5.27 0.46 22.94
N ASP A 140 3.99 0.73 23.20
CA ASP A 140 3.31 0.34 24.43
C ASP A 140 2.70 -1.06 24.31
N ASP A 141 3.40 -2.06 24.85
CA ASP A 141 2.95 -3.46 24.85
C ASP A 141 1.67 -3.68 25.70
N ASN A 142 1.40 -2.85 26.69
CA ASN A 142 0.20 -3.00 27.52
C ASN A 142 -1.04 -2.60 26.71
N ARG A 143 -0.97 -1.50 25.96
CA ARG A 143 -2.04 -1.10 25.02
C ARG A 143 -2.25 -2.14 23.93
N ALA A 144 -1.18 -2.69 23.37
CA ALA A 144 -1.27 -3.71 22.35
C ALA A 144 -2.01 -5.00 22.80
N ARG A 145 -1.84 -5.39 24.07
CA ARG A 145 -2.49 -6.59 24.64
C ARG A 145 -3.99 -6.43 24.82
N VAL A 146 -4.45 -5.23 25.06
CA VAL A 146 -5.89 -4.95 25.29
C VAL A 146 -6.58 -4.41 24.05
N PHE A 147 -5.86 -4.16 22.97
CA PHE A 147 -6.38 -3.61 21.72
C PHE A 147 -7.55 -4.45 21.19
N GLY A 148 -8.68 -3.81 20.91
CA GLY A 148 -9.90 -4.46 20.44
C GLY A 148 -10.66 -5.25 21.52
N THR A 149 -10.29 -5.16 22.78
CA THR A 149 -11.00 -5.81 23.88
C THR A 149 -11.76 -4.79 24.76
N PRO A 150 -12.76 -5.21 25.55
CA PRO A 150 -13.44 -4.30 26.49
C PRO A 150 -12.49 -3.63 27.51
N ALA A 151 -11.36 -4.26 27.81
CA ALA A 151 -10.33 -3.71 28.71
C ALA A 151 -9.61 -2.47 28.13
N GLU A 152 -9.66 -2.25 26.82
CA GLU A 152 -9.10 -1.05 26.19
C GLU A 152 -9.82 0.21 26.68
N ALA A 153 -11.17 0.18 26.74
CA ALA A 153 -11.95 1.32 27.21
C ALA A 153 -11.66 1.66 28.70
N GLU A 154 -11.39 0.65 29.53
CA GLU A 154 -11.02 0.85 30.93
C GLU A 154 -9.63 1.49 31.06
N LEU A 155 -8.68 1.07 30.22
CA LEU A 155 -7.33 1.61 30.18
C LEU A 155 -7.34 3.10 29.76
N ASP A 156 -8.14 3.45 28.74
CA ASP A 156 -8.27 4.83 28.25
C ASP A 156 -8.88 5.75 29.32
N LEU A 157 -9.89 5.27 30.06
CA LEU A 157 -10.44 6.02 31.20
C LEU A 157 -9.42 6.30 32.28
N ARG A 158 -8.53 5.34 32.58
CA ARG A 158 -7.46 5.51 33.58
C ARG A 158 -6.36 6.46 33.12
N SER A 159 -6.06 6.49 31.82
CA SER A 159 -5.06 7.38 31.22
C SER A 159 -5.54 8.82 31.05
N GLY A 160 -6.83 9.10 31.32
CA GLY A 160 -7.44 10.42 31.12
C GLY A 160 -7.74 10.76 29.65
N ASP A 161 -7.65 9.81 28.76
CA ASP A 161 -7.92 9.98 27.33
C ASP A 161 -9.41 9.71 27.04
N VAL A 162 -10.27 10.55 27.64
CA VAL A 162 -11.74 10.38 27.62
C VAL A 162 -12.32 10.32 26.20
N ALA A 163 -11.71 11.04 25.26
CA ALA A 163 -12.15 11.06 23.86
C ALA A 163 -12.00 9.68 23.17
N PHE A 164 -10.96 8.93 23.50
CA PHE A 164 -10.77 7.56 23.00
C PHE A 164 -11.76 6.57 23.63
N ALA A 165 -12.02 6.70 24.93
CA ALA A 165 -12.94 5.83 25.66
C ALA A 165 -14.38 5.97 25.14
N GLU A 166 -14.81 7.17 24.75
CA GLU A 166 -16.11 7.42 24.14
C GLU A 166 -16.23 6.83 22.74
N ALA A 167 -15.20 6.95 21.90
CA ALA A 167 -15.19 6.37 20.56
C ALA A 167 -15.27 4.84 20.59
N VAL A 168 -14.57 4.18 21.51
CA VAL A 168 -14.65 2.71 21.70
C VAL A 168 -16.05 2.27 22.15
N ARG A 169 -16.72 3.04 23.00
CA ARG A 169 -18.10 2.73 23.47
C ARG A 169 -19.16 2.88 22.37
N GLN A 170 -18.95 3.76 21.40
CA GLN A 170 -19.89 4.02 20.32
C GLN A 170 -19.76 3.05 19.15
N GLY A 171 -18.74 2.15 19.15
CA GLY A 171 -18.59 1.07 18.17
C GLY A 171 -18.17 1.54 16.77
N ASP A 172 -17.59 2.73 16.67
CA ASP A 172 -17.09 3.33 15.41
C ASP A 172 -15.67 2.90 15.01
#